data_d13f3fe69b29b6a63fdba9cde6bf648f
#
_entry.id   d13f3fe69b29b6a63fdba9cde6bf648f
#
_cell.length_a   1.000
_cell.length_b   1.000
_cell.length_c   1.000
_cell.angle_alpha   90.00
_cell.angle_beta   90.00
_cell.angle_gamma   90.00
#
_symmetry.space_group_name_H-M   'P 1'
#
loop_
_entity.id
_entity.type
_entity.pdbx_description
1 polymer ?
#
loop_
_entity_poly.entity_id
_entity_poly.type
_entity_poly.pdbx_seq_one_letter_code
_entity_poly.pdbx_strand_id
1 'polypeptide(L)'
;GLVGSEMCIRDSDGAYRGPDKANHQAEGWTNYGTFSLWDTFRASHPLMTYLQPVRAHDFVKSLVEFGEQNGRLPVWNFQGSETDMMIGYHAVPVIVDAYMKGLIDNDYAEKALDACIATANLDSYRQIGDYKRLGYVPSPGHIEGEENWSLSKTLEYAFDDYCIALMAENMGRKDVADEFYRRSGNYVNVYN
;
A
#
# COMPACT_ATOMS: atom_id res chain seq x y z
N GLY A 1 23.08 3.73 10.99
CA GLY A 1 22.57 2.66 10.21
C GLY A 1 21.40 3.05 9.36
N LEU A 2 21.36 2.52 8.18
CA LEU A 2 20.30 2.72 7.18
C LEU A 2 18.99 1.95 7.49
N VAL A 3 18.75 1.55 8.69
CA VAL A 3 17.61 0.69 9.07
C VAL A 3 16.78 1.37 10.15
N GLY A 4 16.47 2.64 9.92
CA GLY A 4 15.82 3.45 10.94
C GLY A 4 14.30 3.48 10.86
N SER A 5 13.67 2.92 9.85
CA SER A 5 12.24 3.09 9.66
C SER A 5 11.38 1.87 9.96
N GLU A 6 11.93 0.66 9.80
CA GLU A 6 11.14 -0.55 10.07
C GLU A 6 11.52 -1.14 11.44
N MET A 7 10.53 -1.28 12.29
CA MET A 7 10.72 -1.85 13.62
C MET A 7 9.96 -3.18 13.73
N CYS A 8 10.64 -4.21 14.24
CA CYS A 8 9.98 -5.45 14.62
C CYS A 8 9.04 -5.15 15.81
N ILE A 9 7.76 -5.38 15.64
CA ILE A 9 6.72 -5.14 16.65
C ILE A 9 6.08 -6.48 16.99
N ARG A 10 6.78 -7.26 17.80
CA ARG A 10 6.23 -8.50 18.34
C ARG A 10 6.90 -8.87 19.65
N ASP A 11 6.24 -9.62 20.47
CA ASP A 11 6.82 -10.30 21.61
C ASP A 11 7.65 -11.51 21.17
N SER A 12 8.43 -12.09 22.10
CA SER A 12 9.32 -13.23 21.83
C SER A 12 8.59 -14.48 21.34
N ASP A 13 7.29 -14.59 21.63
CA ASP A 13 6.38 -15.68 21.22
C ASP A 13 5.65 -15.40 19.89
N GLY A 14 5.90 -14.26 19.25
CA GLY A 14 5.26 -13.84 18.00
C GLY A 14 3.97 -13.04 18.17
N ALA A 15 3.52 -12.79 19.39
CA ALA A 15 2.35 -11.94 19.63
C ALA A 15 2.63 -10.48 19.28
N TYR A 16 1.63 -9.80 18.71
CA TYR A 16 1.68 -8.37 18.43
C TYR A 16 0.31 -7.73 18.58
N ARG A 17 0.28 -6.40 18.78
CA ARG A 17 -0.96 -5.65 18.85
C ARG A 17 -1.24 -5.01 17.48
N GLY A 18 -2.41 -5.32 16.91
CA GLY A 18 -2.86 -4.78 15.64
C GLY A 18 -3.44 -3.35 15.74
N PRO A 19 -3.69 -2.70 14.58
CA PRO A 19 -4.36 -1.39 14.53
C PRO A 19 -5.80 -1.42 15.05
N ASP A 20 -6.47 -2.57 15.01
CA ASP A 20 -7.78 -2.84 15.63
C ASP A 20 -7.70 -2.90 17.16
N LYS A 21 -6.51 -2.77 17.73
CA LYS A 21 -6.21 -2.87 19.17
C LYS A 21 -6.45 -4.25 19.77
N ALA A 22 -6.60 -5.27 18.95
CA ALA A 22 -6.60 -6.67 19.37
C ALA A 22 -5.18 -7.26 19.37
N ASN A 23 -5.02 -8.38 20.09
CA ASN A 23 -3.79 -9.14 20.04
C ASN A 23 -3.88 -10.19 18.95
N HIS A 24 -2.86 -10.26 18.13
CA HIS A 24 -2.70 -11.18 17.01
C HIS A 24 -1.43 -12.02 17.16
N GLN A 25 -1.33 -13.09 16.36
CA GLN A 25 -0.22 -14.01 16.38
C GLN A 25 0.42 -14.07 14.97
N ALA A 26 1.71 -13.80 14.89
CA ALA A 26 2.50 -14.01 13.68
C ALA A 26 3.17 -15.39 13.74
N GLU A 27 2.57 -16.39 13.09
CA GLU A 27 3.08 -17.75 13.06
C GLU A 27 3.96 -17.98 11.83
N GLY A 28 5.24 -18.27 12.06
CA GLY A 28 6.19 -18.54 10.98
C GLY A 28 6.72 -17.31 10.23
N TRP A 29 6.36 -16.10 10.66
CA TRP A 29 6.83 -14.83 10.11
C TRP A 29 7.02 -13.79 11.20
N THR A 30 7.63 -12.66 10.87
CA THR A 30 7.85 -11.57 11.82
C THR A 30 6.99 -10.38 11.43
N ASN A 31 6.18 -9.87 12.37
CA ASN A 31 5.43 -8.64 12.16
C ASN A 31 6.34 -7.42 12.29
N TYR A 32 6.32 -6.57 11.27
CA TYR A 32 7.04 -5.31 11.23
C TYR A 32 6.07 -4.14 11.17
N GLY A 33 6.47 -3.03 11.74
CA GLY A 33 5.72 -1.78 11.68
C GLY A 33 6.65 -0.58 11.45
N THR A 34 6.03 0.61 11.48
CA THR A 34 6.74 1.86 11.25
C THR A 34 7.29 1.96 9.82
N PHE A 35 6.38 1.91 8.85
CA PHE A 35 6.70 2.06 7.44
C PHE A 35 6.37 3.47 6.95
N SER A 36 7.39 4.19 6.50
CA SER A 36 7.24 5.45 5.75
C SER A 36 7.13 5.14 4.26
N LEU A 37 5.98 4.58 3.84
CA LEU A 37 5.85 3.93 2.54
C LEU A 37 6.06 4.89 1.36
N TRP A 38 5.62 6.15 1.48
CA TRP A 38 5.87 7.17 0.45
C TRP A 38 7.36 7.36 0.15
N ASP A 39 8.22 7.18 1.14
CA ASP A 39 9.68 7.26 0.97
C ASP A 39 10.28 5.92 0.54
N THR A 40 9.87 4.83 1.19
CA THR A 40 10.59 3.56 1.14
C THR A 40 10.25 2.71 -0.08
N PHE A 41 9.06 2.88 -0.70
CA PHE A 41 8.68 2.14 -1.90
C PHE A 41 9.62 2.41 -3.08
N ARG A 42 10.24 3.59 -3.11
CA ARG A 42 11.06 4.07 -4.23
C ARG A 42 12.36 3.29 -4.40
N ALA A 43 12.98 2.90 -3.30
CA ALA A 43 14.27 2.21 -3.35
C ALA A 43 14.49 1.22 -2.20
N SER A 44 14.12 1.54 -0.97
CA SER A 44 14.42 0.72 0.21
C SER A 44 13.78 -0.66 0.11
N HIS A 45 12.46 -0.73 -0.10
CA HIS A 45 11.76 -2.01 -0.25
C HIS A 45 12.24 -2.80 -1.48
N PRO A 46 12.36 -2.22 -2.69
CA PRO A 46 12.95 -2.92 -3.82
C PRO A 46 14.35 -3.47 -3.56
N LEU A 47 15.19 -2.74 -2.83
CA LEU A 47 16.54 -3.21 -2.47
C LEU A 47 16.46 -4.39 -1.48
N MET A 48 15.54 -4.35 -0.54
CA MET A 48 15.36 -5.41 0.45
C MET A 48 14.93 -6.74 -0.19
N THR A 49 14.21 -6.72 -1.30
CA THR A 49 13.85 -7.95 -2.02
C THR A 49 15.09 -8.74 -2.51
N TYR A 50 16.20 -8.07 -2.77
CA TYR A 50 17.47 -8.70 -3.15
C TYR A 50 18.35 -9.01 -1.95
N LEU A 51 18.48 -8.10 -1.00
CA LEU A 51 19.43 -8.23 0.09
C LEU A 51 18.89 -9.08 1.24
N GLN A 52 17.59 -9.06 1.48
CA GLN A 52 16.94 -9.74 2.60
C GLN A 52 15.55 -10.26 2.20
N PRO A 53 15.46 -11.23 1.27
CA PRO A 53 14.18 -11.68 0.70
C PRO A 53 13.20 -12.22 1.76
N VAL A 54 13.69 -12.91 2.78
CA VAL A 54 12.85 -13.41 3.89
C VAL A 54 12.19 -12.23 4.65
N ARG A 55 12.96 -11.18 4.92
CA ARG A 55 12.40 -9.99 5.59
C ARG A 55 11.45 -9.22 4.67
N ALA A 56 11.75 -9.14 3.37
CA ALA A 56 10.86 -8.51 2.40
C ALA A 56 9.50 -9.24 2.32
N HIS A 57 9.52 -10.58 2.35
CA HIS A 57 8.30 -11.38 2.47
C HIS A 57 7.51 -11.03 3.74
N ASP A 58 8.18 -10.94 4.90
CA ASP A 58 7.54 -10.61 6.17
C ASP A 58 6.99 -9.16 6.18
N PHE A 59 7.64 -8.23 5.48
CA PHE A 59 7.10 -6.87 5.27
C PHE A 59 5.77 -6.92 4.54
N VAL A 60 5.68 -7.68 3.44
CA VAL A 60 4.41 -7.82 2.71
C VAL A 60 3.32 -8.41 3.60
N LYS A 61 3.62 -9.46 4.36
CA LYS A 61 2.67 -10.01 5.32
C LYS A 61 2.21 -8.96 6.34
N SER A 62 3.15 -8.20 6.89
CA SER A 62 2.83 -7.14 7.84
C SER A 62 1.89 -6.08 7.25
N LEU A 63 2.10 -5.69 5.99
CA LEU A 63 1.24 -4.71 5.29
C LEU A 63 -0.16 -5.25 5.03
N VAL A 64 -0.27 -6.49 4.56
CA VAL A 64 -1.57 -7.12 4.24
C VAL A 64 -2.38 -7.40 5.51
N GLU A 65 -1.76 -7.98 6.54
CA GLU A 65 -2.43 -8.22 7.83
C GLU A 65 -2.87 -6.90 8.49
N PHE A 66 -2.03 -5.86 8.41
CA PHE A 66 -2.44 -4.52 8.85
C PHE A 66 -3.68 -4.04 8.09
N GLY A 67 -3.72 -4.25 6.78
CA GLY A 67 -4.85 -3.88 5.93
C GLY A 67 -6.15 -4.56 6.35
N GLU A 68 -6.12 -5.84 6.66
CA GLU A 68 -7.29 -6.58 7.15
C GLU A 68 -7.79 -6.07 8.51
N GLN A 69 -6.86 -5.78 9.41
CA GLN A 69 -7.18 -5.30 10.76
C GLN A 69 -7.63 -3.83 10.78
N ASN A 70 -7.21 -3.03 9.82
CA ASN A 70 -7.49 -1.58 9.73
C ASN A 70 -8.60 -1.24 8.72
N GLY A 71 -8.99 -2.19 7.86
CA GLY A 71 -9.94 -1.98 6.75
C GLY A 71 -9.32 -1.40 5.49
N ARG A 72 -8.01 -1.13 5.47
CA ARG A 72 -7.22 -0.70 4.31
C ARG A 72 -5.72 -0.88 4.58
N LEU A 73 -4.94 -1.01 3.54
CA LEU A 73 -3.47 -1.03 3.63
C LEU A 73 -2.93 0.25 4.28
N PRO A 74 -1.79 0.17 4.99
CA PRO A 74 -1.22 1.34 5.63
C PRO A 74 -0.65 2.33 4.62
N VAL A 75 -0.66 3.61 4.98
CA VAL A 75 0.04 4.70 4.30
C VAL A 75 1.31 5.07 5.05
N TRP A 76 1.20 5.23 6.34
CA TRP A 76 2.31 5.53 7.24
C TRP A 76 2.02 5.04 8.65
N ASN A 77 2.18 3.76 8.89
CA ASN A 77 1.88 3.19 10.21
C ASN A 77 3.00 3.46 11.22
N PHE A 78 2.60 3.81 12.43
CA PHE A 78 3.51 4.09 13.54
C PHE A 78 2.94 3.52 14.85
N GLN A 79 3.76 2.79 15.58
CA GLN A 79 3.40 2.18 16.87
C GLN A 79 2.08 1.37 16.81
N GLY A 80 1.89 0.59 15.73
CA GLY A 80 0.70 -0.24 15.54
C GLY A 80 -0.56 0.52 15.11
N SER A 81 -0.47 1.81 14.79
CA SER A 81 -1.60 2.62 14.34
C SER A 81 -1.27 3.32 13.02
N GLU A 82 -2.31 3.62 12.23
CA GLU A 82 -2.17 4.44 11.03
C GLU A 82 -2.09 5.93 11.42
N THR A 83 -1.18 6.67 10.82
CA THR A 83 -1.04 8.12 11.05
C THR A 83 -1.59 8.96 9.91
N ASP A 84 -1.87 8.36 8.77
CA ASP A 84 -2.32 9.03 7.55
C ASP A 84 -1.38 10.14 7.05
N MET A 85 -0.10 10.07 7.40
CA MET A 85 0.88 11.01 6.89
C MET A 85 1.23 10.69 5.43
N MET A 86 1.47 11.72 4.63
CA MET A 86 1.77 11.63 3.21
C MET A 86 0.59 11.13 2.37
N ILE A 87 0.80 10.94 1.10
CA ILE A 87 -0.22 10.64 0.08
C ILE A 87 0.01 9.26 -0.55
N GLY A 88 -0.91 8.85 -1.42
CA GLY A 88 -0.85 7.56 -2.10
C GLY A 88 -1.32 6.40 -1.21
N TYR A 89 -1.27 5.19 -1.79
CA TYR A 89 -1.44 3.92 -1.08
C TYR A 89 -0.26 3.00 -1.39
N HIS A 90 0.94 3.50 -1.09
CA HIS A 90 2.22 2.93 -1.52
C HIS A 90 2.62 1.60 -0.86
N ALA A 91 1.77 1.02 -0.02
CA ALA A 91 1.87 -0.40 0.30
C ALA A 91 1.68 -1.27 -0.95
N VAL A 92 0.87 -0.78 -1.92
CA VAL A 92 0.59 -1.45 -3.19
C VAL A 92 1.87 -1.74 -3.98
N PRO A 93 2.69 -0.76 -4.38
CA PRO A 93 3.91 -1.04 -5.14
C PRO A 93 4.89 -1.94 -4.39
N VAL A 94 4.94 -1.89 -3.06
CA VAL A 94 5.78 -2.79 -2.25
C VAL A 94 5.31 -4.24 -2.38
N ILE A 95 4.01 -4.47 -2.26
CA ILE A 95 3.39 -5.79 -2.39
C ILE A 95 3.59 -6.33 -3.81
N VAL A 96 3.29 -5.51 -4.82
CA VAL A 96 3.37 -5.90 -6.23
C VAL A 96 4.82 -6.20 -6.63
N ASP A 97 5.80 -5.39 -6.24
CA ASP A 97 7.20 -5.63 -6.53
C ASP A 97 7.69 -6.97 -5.94
N ALA A 98 7.31 -7.26 -4.70
CA ALA A 98 7.64 -8.53 -4.06
C ALA A 98 6.97 -9.73 -4.75
N TYR A 99 5.71 -9.60 -5.15
CA TYR A 99 5.00 -10.62 -5.92
C TYR A 99 5.66 -10.87 -7.27
N MET A 100 5.93 -9.83 -8.05
CA MET A 100 6.55 -9.94 -9.38
C MET A 100 7.96 -10.56 -9.33
N LYS A 101 8.62 -10.49 -8.18
CA LYS A 101 9.92 -11.12 -7.91
C LYS A 101 9.81 -12.53 -7.31
N GLY A 102 8.61 -13.06 -7.17
CA GLY A 102 8.37 -14.43 -6.68
C GLY A 102 8.61 -14.62 -5.18
N LEU A 103 8.51 -13.54 -4.39
CA LEU A 103 8.68 -13.61 -2.94
C LEU A 103 7.38 -13.95 -2.19
N ILE A 104 6.25 -14.00 -2.88
CA ILE A 104 4.93 -14.32 -2.33
C ILE A 104 4.38 -15.49 -3.14
N ASP A 105 3.89 -16.52 -2.45
CA ASP A 105 3.21 -17.62 -3.11
C ASP A 105 1.83 -17.22 -3.65
N ASN A 106 1.32 -17.98 -4.61
CA ASN A 106 0.08 -17.65 -5.30
C ASN A 106 -1.15 -17.62 -4.38
N ASP A 107 -1.19 -18.48 -3.37
CA ASP A 107 -2.33 -18.55 -2.44
C ASP A 107 -2.42 -17.26 -1.60
N TYR A 108 -1.27 -16.74 -1.17
CA TYR A 108 -1.23 -15.47 -0.43
C TYR A 108 -1.36 -14.25 -1.34
N ALA A 109 -0.96 -14.37 -2.62
CA ALA A 109 -1.04 -13.31 -3.61
C ALA A 109 -2.49 -12.87 -3.89
N GLU A 110 -3.46 -13.81 -3.90
CA GLU A 110 -4.89 -13.46 -4.03
C GLU A 110 -5.35 -12.54 -2.90
N LYS A 111 -5.04 -12.91 -1.66
CA LYS A 111 -5.34 -12.10 -0.47
C LYS A 111 -4.68 -10.70 -0.57
N ALA A 112 -3.42 -10.66 -1.00
CA ALA A 112 -2.67 -9.44 -1.14
C ALA A 112 -3.25 -8.52 -2.23
N LEU A 113 -3.62 -9.08 -3.38
CA LEU A 113 -4.27 -8.34 -4.46
C LEU A 113 -5.64 -7.79 -4.03
N ASP A 114 -6.45 -8.60 -3.35
CA ASP A 114 -7.76 -8.15 -2.84
C ASP A 114 -7.62 -7.01 -1.84
N ALA A 115 -6.59 -7.02 -0.97
CA ALA A 115 -6.30 -5.92 -0.05
C ALA A 115 -5.89 -4.64 -0.80
N CYS A 116 -5.11 -4.77 -1.89
CA CYS A 116 -4.74 -3.64 -2.77
C CYS A 116 -6.00 -3.05 -3.44
N ILE A 117 -6.85 -3.89 -4.02
CA ILE A 117 -8.10 -3.47 -4.69
C ILE A 117 -9.04 -2.78 -3.70
N ALA A 118 -9.23 -3.36 -2.51
CA ALA A 118 -10.10 -2.80 -1.48
C ALA A 118 -9.62 -1.40 -1.05
N THR A 119 -8.31 -1.23 -0.86
CA THR A 119 -7.70 0.06 -0.51
C THR A 119 -7.92 1.10 -1.61
N ALA A 120 -7.64 0.76 -2.87
CA ALA A 120 -7.80 1.64 -4.03
C ALA A 120 -9.27 1.96 -4.37
N ASN A 121 -10.22 1.24 -3.77
CA ASN A 121 -11.66 1.44 -3.96
C ASN A 121 -12.39 2.02 -2.74
N LEU A 122 -11.68 2.42 -1.72
CA LEU A 122 -12.28 3.03 -0.52
C LEU A 122 -12.68 4.49 -0.80
N ASP A 123 -13.84 4.69 -1.38
CA ASP A 123 -14.34 6.00 -1.88
C ASP A 123 -14.36 7.11 -0.81
N SER A 124 -14.60 6.75 0.45
CA SER A 124 -14.63 7.69 1.57
C SER A 124 -13.26 8.17 2.02
N TYR A 125 -12.19 7.55 1.53
CA TYR A 125 -10.83 7.83 1.97
C TYR A 125 -10.12 8.79 1.00
N ARG A 126 -9.64 9.91 1.49
CA ARG A 126 -8.70 10.85 0.84
C ARG A 126 -9.04 11.17 -0.63
N GLN A 127 -10.31 11.36 -0.93
CA GLN A 127 -10.82 11.74 -2.26
C GLN A 127 -10.64 10.65 -3.35
N ILE A 128 -10.48 9.37 -2.96
CA ILE A 128 -10.42 8.25 -3.93
C ILE A 128 -11.72 8.20 -4.75
N GLY A 129 -12.89 8.41 -4.13
CA GLY A 129 -14.16 8.46 -4.85
C GLY A 129 -14.21 9.56 -5.92
N ASP A 130 -13.67 10.74 -5.62
CA ASP A 130 -13.56 11.82 -6.61
C ASP A 130 -12.57 11.48 -7.72
N TYR A 131 -11.40 10.95 -7.37
CA TYR A 131 -10.41 10.49 -8.34
C TYR A 131 -10.98 9.44 -9.32
N LYS A 132 -11.75 8.47 -8.82
CA LYS A 132 -12.41 7.45 -9.65
C LYS A 132 -13.45 8.06 -10.59
N ARG A 133 -14.24 9.02 -10.09
CA ARG A 133 -15.35 9.63 -10.81
C ARG A 133 -14.91 10.68 -11.83
N LEU A 134 -13.93 11.52 -11.46
CA LEU A 134 -13.51 12.67 -12.25
C LEU A 134 -12.27 12.39 -13.11
N GLY A 135 -11.50 11.35 -12.77
CA GLY A 135 -10.20 11.07 -13.36
C GLY A 135 -9.07 11.95 -12.78
N TYR A 136 -9.33 12.67 -11.72
CA TYR A 136 -8.33 13.45 -10.97
C TYR A 136 -8.87 13.77 -9.57
N VAL A 137 -7.97 14.12 -8.66
CA VAL A 137 -8.35 14.63 -7.33
C VAL A 137 -8.59 16.14 -7.44
N PRO A 138 -9.81 16.64 -7.19
CA PRO A 138 -10.07 18.07 -7.25
C PRO A 138 -9.35 18.81 -6.12
N SER A 139 -8.94 20.05 -6.40
CA SER A 139 -8.44 20.95 -5.37
C SER A 139 -9.61 21.40 -4.50
N PRO A 140 -9.58 21.25 -3.17
CA PRO A 140 -10.62 21.75 -2.29
C PRO A 140 -10.69 23.28 -2.23
N GLY A 141 -9.82 23.98 -2.96
CA GLY A 141 -9.60 25.40 -2.81
C GLY A 141 -8.68 25.71 -1.62
N HIS A 142 -8.61 26.97 -1.23
CA HIS A 142 -7.83 27.35 -0.06
C HIS A 142 -8.71 27.19 1.19
N ILE A 143 -8.62 26.03 1.82
CA ILE A 143 -9.21 25.77 3.13
C ILE A 143 -8.08 25.89 4.15
N GLU A 144 -8.21 26.81 5.10
CA GLU A 144 -7.21 27.00 6.15
C GLU A 144 -7.03 25.71 6.97
N GLY A 145 -5.80 25.20 7.03
CA GLY A 145 -5.47 23.97 7.75
C GLY A 145 -5.59 22.67 6.94
N GLU A 146 -6.06 22.71 5.70
CA GLU A 146 -6.03 21.55 4.80
C GLU A 146 -4.88 21.64 3.80
N GLU A 147 -4.09 20.58 3.77
CA GLU A 147 -3.01 20.44 2.78
C GLU A 147 -3.61 20.06 1.41
N ASN A 148 -3.43 20.95 0.44
CA ASN A 148 -3.90 20.74 -0.92
C ASN A 148 -2.88 19.98 -1.76
N TRP A 149 -2.92 18.66 -1.71
CA TRP A 149 -2.06 17.78 -2.51
C TRP A 149 -2.79 17.16 -3.71
N SER A 150 -3.73 17.86 -4.32
CA SER A 150 -4.59 17.30 -5.38
C SER A 150 -3.79 16.74 -6.56
N LEU A 151 -2.80 17.50 -7.05
CA LEU A 151 -1.91 17.06 -8.13
C LEU A 151 -1.12 15.81 -7.71
N SER A 152 -0.44 15.87 -6.58
CA SER A 152 0.37 14.76 -6.08
C SER A 152 -0.48 13.52 -5.84
N LYS A 153 -1.67 13.66 -5.21
CA LYS A 153 -2.60 12.53 -5.03
C LYS A 153 -3.00 11.91 -6.37
N THR A 154 -3.30 12.71 -7.39
CA THR A 154 -3.68 12.19 -8.71
C THR A 154 -2.56 11.36 -9.32
N LEU A 155 -1.33 11.86 -9.27
CA LEU A 155 -0.17 11.18 -9.84
C LEU A 155 0.19 9.90 -9.09
N GLU A 156 0.17 9.95 -7.75
CA GLU A 156 0.52 8.80 -6.92
C GLU A 156 -0.56 7.70 -7.00
N TYR A 157 -1.85 8.06 -7.01
CA TYR A 157 -2.93 7.08 -7.21
C TYR A 157 -2.86 6.43 -8.60
N ALA A 158 -2.54 7.19 -9.64
CA ALA A 158 -2.38 6.63 -10.98
C ALA A 158 -1.20 5.64 -11.06
N PHE A 159 -0.11 5.90 -10.36
CA PHE A 159 1.02 4.99 -10.26
C PHE A 159 0.67 3.72 -9.46
N ASP A 160 0.03 3.86 -8.31
CA ASP A 160 -0.39 2.74 -7.48
C ASP A 160 -1.41 1.85 -8.24
N ASP A 161 -2.36 2.46 -8.97
CA ASP A 161 -3.31 1.75 -9.84
C ASP A 161 -2.60 0.95 -10.93
N TYR A 162 -1.54 1.51 -11.54
CA TYR A 162 -0.74 0.77 -12.51
C TYR A 162 -0.11 -0.49 -11.91
N CYS A 163 0.38 -0.40 -10.68
CA CYS A 163 0.92 -1.56 -9.98
C CYS A 163 -0.14 -2.64 -9.74
N ILE A 164 -1.37 -2.26 -9.33
CA ILE A 164 -2.48 -3.21 -9.18
C ILE A 164 -2.79 -3.88 -10.52
N ALA A 165 -2.84 -3.11 -11.62
CA ALA A 165 -3.11 -3.65 -12.95
C ALA A 165 -2.08 -4.71 -13.35
N LEU A 166 -0.79 -4.45 -13.14
CA LEU A 166 0.29 -5.40 -13.44
C LEU A 166 0.14 -6.72 -12.66
N MET A 167 -0.15 -6.64 -11.37
CA MET A 167 -0.34 -7.84 -10.55
C MET A 167 -1.58 -8.61 -10.99
N ALA A 168 -2.71 -7.92 -11.21
CA ALA A 168 -3.96 -8.52 -11.66
C ALA A 168 -3.81 -9.20 -13.03
N GLU A 169 -3.13 -8.56 -13.98
CA GLU A 169 -2.82 -9.15 -15.30
C GLU A 169 -2.00 -10.43 -15.17
N ASN A 170 -0.93 -10.40 -14.35
CA ASN A 170 -0.07 -11.56 -14.12
C ASN A 170 -0.85 -12.73 -13.48
N MET A 171 -1.81 -12.44 -12.62
CA MET A 171 -2.69 -13.42 -11.98
C MET A 171 -3.88 -13.84 -12.85
N GLY A 172 -4.01 -13.31 -14.08
CA GLY A 172 -5.12 -13.64 -14.99
C GLY A 172 -6.46 -12.95 -14.65
N ARG A 173 -6.48 -12.00 -13.71
CA ARG A 173 -7.66 -11.19 -13.33
C ARG A 173 -7.86 -10.05 -14.33
N LYS A 174 -8.23 -10.40 -15.55
CA LYS A 174 -8.24 -9.47 -16.68
C LYS A 174 -9.18 -8.29 -16.51
N ASP A 175 -10.36 -8.49 -15.98
CA ASP A 175 -11.36 -7.44 -15.71
C ASP A 175 -10.79 -6.38 -14.73
N VAL A 176 -10.13 -6.83 -13.69
CA VAL A 176 -9.45 -5.97 -12.72
C VAL A 176 -8.29 -5.23 -13.39
N ALA A 177 -7.46 -5.94 -14.16
CA ALA A 177 -6.34 -5.34 -14.86
C ALA A 177 -6.80 -4.22 -15.82
N ASP A 178 -7.81 -4.48 -16.63
CA ASP A 178 -8.37 -3.51 -17.59
C ASP A 178 -8.92 -2.25 -16.88
N GLU A 179 -9.61 -2.42 -15.75
CA GLU A 179 -10.08 -1.28 -14.94
C GLU A 179 -8.92 -0.44 -14.42
N PHE A 180 -7.94 -1.08 -13.77
CA PHE A 180 -6.84 -0.37 -13.14
C PHE A 180 -5.85 0.22 -14.16
N TYR A 181 -5.64 -0.41 -15.32
CA TYR A 181 -4.90 0.23 -16.42
C TYR A 181 -5.61 1.48 -16.93
N ARG A 182 -6.93 1.46 -17.05
CA ARG A 182 -7.69 2.66 -17.43
C ARG A 182 -7.52 3.77 -16.39
N ARG A 183 -7.60 3.44 -15.10
CA ARG A 183 -7.43 4.41 -14.00
C ARG A 183 -6.01 4.95 -13.94
N SER A 184 -5.01 4.12 -14.18
CA SER A 184 -3.61 4.54 -14.19
C SER A 184 -3.33 5.62 -15.26
N GLY A 185 -4.12 5.67 -16.33
CA GLY A 185 -4.06 6.72 -17.34
C GLY A 185 -4.53 8.11 -16.87
N ASN A 186 -5.13 8.22 -15.70
CA ASN A 186 -5.67 9.47 -15.17
C ASN A 186 -4.63 10.58 -14.96
N TYR A 187 -3.34 10.23 -14.87
CA TYR A 187 -2.26 11.22 -14.74
C TYR A 187 -2.27 12.23 -15.88
N VAL A 188 -2.75 11.88 -17.08
CA VAL A 188 -2.80 12.79 -18.23
C VAL A 188 -3.78 13.97 -18.02
N ASN A 189 -4.77 13.80 -17.12
CA ASN A 189 -5.79 14.83 -16.89
C ASN A 189 -5.26 16.04 -16.10
N VAL A 190 -4.04 15.95 -15.57
CA VAL A 190 -3.39 17.04 -14.81
C VAL A 190 -2.22 17.68 -15.56
N TYR A 191 -2.02 17.30 -16.83
CA TYR A 191 -1.07 17.95 -17.75
C TYR A 191 -1.82 18.74 -18.80
N ASN A 192 -1.25 19.89 -19.18
CA ASN A 192 -1.70 20.71 -20.30
C ASN A 192 -0.95 20.35 -21.59
#